data_81c18f858f2f03703c38f4d8914382c3
#
_entry.id   81c18f858f2f03703c38f4d8914382c3
#
_cell.length_a   1.000
_cell.length_b   1.000
_cell.length_c   1.000
_cell.angle_alpha   90.00
_cell.angle_beta   90.00
_cell.angle_gamma   90.00
#
_symmetry.space_group_name_H-M   'P 1'
#
loop_
_entity.id
_entity.type
_entity.pdbx_description
1 polymer ?
#
loop_
_entity_poly.entity_id
_entity_poly.type
_entity_poly.pdbx_seq_one_letter_code
_entity_poly.pdbx_strand_id
1 'polypeptide(L)'
;MKRLCVMRHAKSDWSHPERGDAERTLNARGVKSAEFLAGFIVDRGWTPDHALCSTAVRARSTIAPIAERLGDTCPIEYRDDLYMAMPEDLMAAIHALDDAADTVLIVAHNPGLEMLAVALADDASGAESARMADHFPTGALAVFEFDIAHWKDVKDRSGHVCFYGKPRDLMAGA
;
A
#
# COMPACT_ATOMS: atom_id res chain seq x y z
N MET A 1 18.20 6.47 -3.32
CA MET A 1 17.05 5.86 -4.05
C MET A 1 15.97 5.56 -3.04
N LYS A 2 14.71 5.91 -3.30
CA LYS A 2 13.58 5.64 -2.41
C LYS A 2 12.65 4.60 -3.02
N ARG A 3 12.04 3.76 -2.19
CA ARG A 3 11.05 2.76 -2.60
C ARG A 3 9.74 2.98 -1.86
N LEU A 4 8.64 3.01 -2.61
CA LEU A 4 7.29 3.14 -2.07
C LEU A 4 6.48 1.89 -2.42
N CYS A 5 6.01 1.19 -1.40
CA CYS A 5 5.04 0.12 -1.52
C CYS A 5 3.64 0.70 -1.27
N VAL A 6 2.77 0.64 -2.25
CA VAL A 6 1.39 1.13 -2.18
C VAL A 6 0.47 -0.08 -2.13
N MET A 7 -0.26 -0.27 -1.01
CA MET A 7 -1.13 -1.42 -0.80
C MET A 7 -2.54 -0.97 -0.46
N ARG A 8 -3.53 -1.41 -1.23
CA ARG A 8 -4.93 -1.29 -0.82
C ARG A 8 -5.25 -2.30 0.27
N HIS A 9 -6.02 -1.91 1.29
CA HIS A 9 -6.47 -2.86 2.32
C HIS A 9 -7.06 -4.13 1.71
N ALA A 10 -6.92 -5.27 2.38
CA ALA A 10 -7.45 -6.55 1.94
C ALA A 10 -8.99 -6.61 1.99
N LYS A 11 -9.58 -7.68 1.48
CA LYS A 11 -11.03 -7.82 1.33
C LYS A 11 -11.76 -7.73 2.67
N SER A 12 -12.66 -6.76 2.79
CA SER A 12 -13.46 -6.52 3.99
C SER A 12 -14.78 -7.29 3.99
N ASP A 13 -15.33 -7.45 5.20
CA ASP A 13 -16.64 -8.05 5.46
C ASP A 13 -17.76 -7.01 5.33
N TRP A 14 -18.81 -7.38 4.63
CA TRP A 14 -20.03 -6.59 4.43
C TRP A 14 -21.27 -7.22 5.10
N SER A 15 -21.10 -8.31 5.83
CA SER A 15 -22.21 -9.03 6.46
C SER A 15 -22.78 -8.33 7.70
N HIS A 16 -22.14 -7.26 8.16
CA HIS A 16 -22.50 -6.49 9.34
C HIS A 16 -22.82 -5.04 8.99
N PRO A 17 -24.00 -4.77 8.37
CA PRO A 17 -24.38 -3.42 7.94
C PRO A 17 -24.59 -2.42 9.09
N GLU A 18 -24.77 -2.93 10.32
CA GLU A 18 -24.88 -2.12 11.55
C GLU A 18 -23.56 -1.47 11.98
N ARG A 19 -22.43 -1.94 11.48
CA ARG A 19 -21.10 -1.35 11.74
C ARG A 19 -20.87 -0.13 10.85
N GLY A 20 -20.23 0.88 11.42
CA GLY A 20 -19.71 2.02 10.64
C GLY A 20 -18.70 1.54 9.61
N ASP A 21 -18.56 2.27 8.50
CA ASP A 21 -17.62 1.89 7.43
C ASP A 21 -16.17 1.72 7.94
N ALA A 22 -15.70 2.61 8.81
CA ALA A 22 -14.35 2.54 9.40
C ALA A 22 -14.16 1.29 10.28
N GLU A 23 -15.22 0.73 10.83
CA GLU A 23 -15.19 -0.43 11.74
C GLU A 23 -15.31 -1.78 11.03
N ARG A 24 -15.52 -1.79 9.70
CA ARG A 24 -15.59 -3.05 8.95
C ARG A 24 -14.27 -3.81 9.04
N THR A 25 -14.37 -5.09 9.41
CA THR A 25 -13.24 -6.02 9.53
C THR A 25 -12.89 -6.66 8.19
N LEU A 26 -11.79 -7.39 8.12
CA LEU A 26 -11.52 -8.29 7.00
C LEU A 26 -12.44 -9.51 7.02
N ASN A 27 -12.82 -10.02 5.86
CA ASN A 27 -13.40 -11.36 5.75
C ASN A 27 -12.28 -12.44 5.69
N ALA A 28 -12.66 -13.72 5.71
CA ALA A 28 -11.70 -14.82 5.72
C ALA A 28 -10.70 -14.78 4.55
N ARG A 29 -11.15 -14.35 3.36
CA ARG A 29 -10.29 -14.18 2.18
C ARG A 29 -9.32 -13.02 2.34
N GLY A 30 -9.77 -11.93 2.95
CA GLY A 30 -8.94 -10.78 3.27
C GLY A 30 -7.83 -11.12 4.27
N VAL A 31 -8.15 -11.88 5.32
CA VAL A 31 -7.16 -12.36 6.29
C VAL A 31 -6.08 -13.19 5.61
N LYS A 32 -6.47 -14.17 4.79
CA LYS A 32 -5.51 -14.99 4.03
C LYS A 32 -4.62 -14.16 3.09
N SER A 33 -5.22 -13.16 2.42
CA SER A 33 -4.46 -12.27 1.53
C SER A 33 -3.46 -11.41 2.30
N ALA A 34 -3.83 -10.88 3.46
CA ALA A 34 -2.95 -10.08 4.30
C ALA A 34 -1.74 -10.90 4.80
N GLU A 35 -1.98 -12.13 5.26
CA GLU A 35 -0.93 -13.06 5.68
C GLU A 35 0.04 -13.39 4.53
N PHE A 36 -0.50 -13.70 3.37
CA PHE A 36 0.30 -14.01 2.18
C PHE A 36 1.16 -12.80 1.77
N LEU A 37 0.56 -11.61 1.68
CA LEU A 37 1.27 -10.39 1.26
C LEU A 37 2.38 -10.02 2.24
N ALA A 38 2.21 -10.27 3.53
CA ALA A 38 3.25 -10.01 4.53
C ALA A 38 4.50 -10.88 4.27
N GLY A 39 4.34 -12.17 4.00
CA GLY A 39 5.44 -13.03 3.58
C GLY A 39 6.04 -12.59 2.24
N PHE A 40 5.17 -12.34 1.26
CA PHE A 40 5.58 -11.96 -0.10
C PHE A 40 6.46 -10.69 -0.15
N ILE A 41 6.12 -9.64 0.62
CA ILE A 41 6.91 -8.41 0.71
C ILE A 41 8.32 -8.70 1.26
N VAL A 42 8.40 -9.50 2.33
CA VAL A 42 9.68 -9.86 2.97
C VAL A 42 10.53 -10.70 2.02
N ASP A 43 9.96 -11.72 1.41
CA ASP A 43 10.66 -12.64 0.49
C ASP A 43 11.19 -11.93 -0.76
N ARG A 44 10.55 -10.83 -1.18
CA ARG A 44 11.00 -10.00 -2.30
C ARG A 44 12.04 -8.94 -1.91
N GLY A 45 12.41 -8.83 -0.64
CA GLY A 45 13.34 -7.81 -0.17
C GLY A 45 12.75 -6.38 -0.21
N TRP A 46 11.43 -6.26 -0.11
CA TRP A 46 10.72 -4.97 -0.05
C TRP A 46 10.30 -4.62 1.38
N THR A 47 11.07 -5.11 2.34
CA THR A 47 10.83 -4.86 3.76
C THR A 47 10.84 -3.36 4.05
N PRO A 48 9.73 -2.78 4.53
CA PRO A 48 9.68 -1.35 4.81
C PRO A 48 10.45 -0.98 6.08
N ASP A 49 11.10 0.18 6.05
CA ASP A 49 11.72 0.82 7.20
C ASP A 49 10.69 1.62 8.01
N HIS A 50 9.60 2.02 7.37
CA HIS A 50 8.51 2.80 7.94
C HIS A 50 7.20 2.48 7.23
N ALA A 51 6.08 2.56 7.94
CA ALA A 51 4.77 2.36 7.33
C ALA A 51 3.75 3.41 7.76
N LEU A 52 2.95 3.86 6.81
CA LEU A 52 1.77 4.69 7.01
C LEU A 52 0.52 3.84 6.81
N CYS A 53 -0.39 3.85 7.77
CA CYS A 53 -1.60 3.03 7.71
C CYS A 53 -2.84 3.84 8.10
N SER A 54 -3.89 3.76 7.31
CA SER A 54 -5.20 4.28 7.69
C SER A 54 -5.68 3.65 9.01
N THR A 55 -6.36 4.41 9.84
CA THR A 55 -6.94 3.95 11.10
C THR A 55 -8.14 3.02 10.95
N ALA A 56 -8.72 2.89 9.76
CA ALA A 56 -9.82 1.95 9.51
C ALA A 56 -9.40 0.51 9.88
N VAL A 57 -10.30 -0.23 10.53
CA VAL A 57 -10.04 -1.59 11.03
C VAL A 57 -9.51 -2.50 9.94
N ARG A 58 -10.08 -2.47 8.73
CA ARG A 58 -9.63 -3.29 7.59
C ARG A 58 -8.20 -2.98 7.14
N ALA A 59 -7.76 -1.72 7.22
CA ALA A 59 -6.38 -1.33 6.89
C ALA A 59 -5.41 -1.80 7.99
N ARG A 60 -5.74 -1.58 9.25
CA ARG A 60 -4.96 -2.05 10.41
C ARG A 60 -4.83 -3.57 10.41
N SER A 61 -5.90 -4.30 10.12
CA SER A 61 -5.86 -5.76 10.01
C SER A 61 -5.06 -6.26 8.81
N THR A 62 -4.96 -5.46 7.75
CA THR A 62 -4.12 -5.78 6.57
C THR A 62 -2.64 -5.67 6.90
N ILE A 63 -2.22 -4.63 7.65
CA ILE A 63 -0.82 -4.42 7.99
C ILE A 63 -0.35 -5.27 9.18
N ALA A 64 -1.26 -5.75 10.02
CA ALA A 64 -0.92 -6.48 11.24
C ALA A 64 0.05 -7.67 11.03
N PRO A 65 -0.11 -8.55 10.02
CA PRO A 65 0.85 -9.64 9.78
C PRO A 65 2.24 -9.15 9.37
N ILE A 66 2.35 -7.96 8.75
CA ILE A 66 3.64 -7.31 8.44
C ILE A 66 4.27 -6.83 9.74
N ALA A 67 3.49 -6.15 10.59
CA ALA A 67 3.94 -5.68 11.90
C ALA A 67 4.48 -6.82 12.77
N GLU A 68 3.77 -7.95 12.81
CA GLU A 68 4.20 -9.14 13.56
C GLU A 68 5.53 -9.70 13.06
N ARG A 69 5.78 -9.68 11.74
CA ARG A 69 7.04 -10.18 11.16
C ARG A 69 8.21 -9.25 11.38
N LEU A 70 7.98 -7.94 11.36
CA LEU A 70 9.04 -6.93 11.39
C LEU A 70 9.32 -6.40 12.80
N GLY A 71 8.36 -6.50 13.72
CA GLY A 71 8.50 -5.99 15.09
C GLY A 71 8.91 -4.51 15.10
N ASP A 72 9.85 -4.18 15.95
CA ASP A 72 10.33 -2.79 16.15
C ASP A 72 11.17 -2.25 14.98
N THR A 73 11.49 -3.06 13.97
CA THR A 73 12.31 -2.60 12.82
C THR A 73 11.52 -1.80 11.80
N CYS A 74 10.18 -1.80 11.89
CA CYS A 74 9.30 -1.04 11.02
C CYS A 74 8.25 -0.29 11.86
N PRO A 75 8.51 0.93 12.30
CA PRO A 75 7.51 1.77 12.95
C PRO A 75 6.29 1.98 12.05
N ILE A 76 5.09 1.79 12.62
CA ILE A 76 3.84 2.00 11.91
C ILE A 76 3.14 3.23 12.46
N GLU A 77 2.90 4.21 11.61
CA GLU A 77 2.12 5.39 11.92
C GLU A 77 0.67 5.20 11.46
N TYR A 78 -0.26 5.08 12.41
CA TYR A 78 -1.69 5.01 12.12
C TYR A 78 -2.27 6.41 12.04
N ARG A 79 -2.87 6.74 10.89
CA ARG A 79 -3.30 8.10 10.56
C ARG A 79 -4.76 8.15 10.14
N ASP A 80 -5.53 9.04 10.77
CA ASP A 80 -6.94 9.30 10.44
C ASP A 80 -7.08 9.99 9.07
N ASP A 81 -6.14 10.85 8.71
CA ASP A 81 -6.13 11.57 7.44
C ASP A 81 -5.85 10.69 6.22
N LEU A 82 -5.44 9.44 6.43
CA LEU A 82 -5.35 8.43 5.35
C LEU A 82 -6.66 7.66 5.14
N TYR A 83 -7.66 7.83 6.02
CA TYR A 83 -8.97 7.22 5.82
C TYR A 83 -9.71 7.92 4.69
N MET A 84 -9.96 7.18 3.61
CA MET A 84 -10.60 7.70 2.39
C MET A 84 -9.88 8.92 1.79
N ALA A 85 -8.58 9.05 2.03
CA ALA A 85 -7.73 10.13 1.52
C ALA A 85 -7.75 10.21 -0.01
N MET A 86 -7.70 11.43 -0.53
CA MET A 86 -7.54 11.69 -1.95
C MET A 86 -6.04 11.73 -2.33
N PRO A 87 -5.67 11.72 -3.62
CA PRO A 87 -4.27 11.68 -4.04
C PRO A 87 -3.41 12.78 -3.45
N GLU A 88 -3.97 13.99 -3.29
CA GLU A 88 -3.27 15.15 -2.74
C GLU A 88 -2.89 14.94 -1.27
N ASP A 89 -3.79 14.35 -0.48
CA ASP A 89 -3.57 14.05 0.94
C ASP A 89 -2.49 12.96 1.09
N LEU A 90 -2.57 11.92 0.25
CA LEU A 90 -1.57 10.84 0.21
C LEU A 90 -0.19 11.36 -0.23
N MET A 91 -0.15 12.26 -1.23
CA MET A 91 1.08 12.90 -1.67
C MET A 91 1.68 13.76 -0.55
N ALA A 92 0.86 14.54 0.15
CA ALA A 92 1.30 15.33 1.30
C ALA A 92 1.89 14.44 2.41
N ALA A 93 1.29 13.28 2.67
CA ALA A 93 1.81 12.31 3.63
C ALA A 93 3.18 11.75 3.20
N ILE A 94 3.36 11.47 1.90
CA ILE A 94 4.65 11.03 1.34
C ILE A 94 5.71 12.14 1.48
N HIS A 95 5.38 13.37 1.17
CA HIS A 95 6.31 14.50 1.27
C HIS A 95 6.77 14.79 2.70
N ALA A 96 5.98 14.39 3.70
CA ALA A 96 6.28 14.56 5.12
C ALA A 96 7.10 13.42 5.73
N LEU A 97 7.42 12.37 4.96
CA LEU A 97 8.22 11.23 5.43
C LEU A 97 9.65 11.66 5.80
N ASP A 98 10.20 11.02 6.83
CA ASP A 98 11.62 11.17 7.16
C ASP A 98 12.49 10.55 6.06
N ASP A 99 13.47 11.30 5.60
CA ASP A 99 14.42 10.85 4.57
C ASP A 99 15.36 9.73 5.07
N ALA A 100 15.38 9.43 6.36
CA ALA A 100 16.06 8.27 6.90
C ALA A 100 15.40 6.94 6.48
N ALA A 101 14.09 6.95 6.18
CA ALA A 101 13.39 5.78 5.64
C ALA A 101 13.64 5.68 4.13
N ASP A 102 14.19 4.55 3.68
CA ASP A 102 14.45 4.28 2.27
C ASP A 102 13.32 3.48 1.60
N THR A 103 12.66 2.61 2.35
CA THR A 103 11.51 1.83 1.90
C THR A 103 10.30 2.09 2.78
N VAL A 104 9.23 2.62 2.20
CA VAL A 104 7.99 2.95 2.93
C VAL A 104 6.82 2.14 2.38
N LEU A 105 5.96 1.65 3.28
CA LEU A 105 4.69 1.03 2.94
C LEU A 105 3.53 1.96 3.29
N ILE A 106 2.61 2.17 2.36
CA ILE A 106 1.32 2.85 2.61
C ILE A 106 0.18 1.86 2.46
N VAL A 107 -0.68 1.75 3.49
CA VAL A 107 -1.91 0.95 3.45
C VAL A 107 -3.12 1.88 3.60
N ALA A 108 -3.90 2.01 2.53
CA ALA A 108 -5.01 2.95 2.45
C ALA A 108 -6.16 2.44 1.57
N HIS A 109 -6.93 3.35 0.97
CA HIS A 109 -8.22 3.08 0.34
C HIS A 109 -8.31 3.66 -1.07
N ASN A 110 -9.09 2.99 -1.94
CA ASN A 110 -9.55 3.59 -3.19
C ASN A 110 -10.71 4.56 -2.93
N PRO A 111 -10.95 5.55 -3.79
CA PRO A 111 -10.27 5.76 -5.09
C PRO A 111 -8.91 6.47 -5.01
N GLY A 112 -8.63 7.20 -3.91
CA GLY A 112 -7.44 8.05 -3.82
C GLY A 112 -6.14 7.28 -4.00
N LEU A 113 -6.03 6.08 -3.43
CA LEU A 113 -4.82 5.27 -3.53
C LEU A 113 -4.53 4.80 -4.97
N GLU A 114 -5.56 4.35 -5.69
CA GLU A 114 -5.45 3.98 -7.10
C GLU A 114 -5.06 5.18 -7.97
N MET A 115 -5.72 6.32 -7.76
CA MET A 115 -5.41 7.56 -8.48
C MET A 115 -3.98 8.01 -8.24
N LEU A 116 -3.50 7.96 -6.98
CA LEU A 116 -2.10 8.25 -6.65
C LEU A 116 -1.15 7.31 -7.36
N ALA A 117 -1.39 6.00 -7.28
CA ALA A 117 -0.53 4.99 -7.89
C ALA A 117 -0.40 5.19 -9.41
N VAL A 118 -1.51 5.51 -10.09
CA VAL A 118 -1.52 5.82 -11.53
C VAL A 118 -0.76 7.12 -11.81
N ALA A 119 -0.95 8.16 -11.00
CA ALA A 119 -0.28 9.45 -11.18
C ALA A 119 1.25 9.35 -11.00
N LEU A 120 1.72 8.54 -10.05
CA LEU A 120 3.15 8.36 -9.78
C LEU A 120 3.91 7.63 -10.89
N ALA A 121 3.24 6.74 -11.64
CA ALA A 121 3.88 5.87 -12.62
C ALA A 121 4.53 6.66 -13.76
N ASP A 122 5.81 6.40 -14.02
CA ASP A 122 6.53 6.96 -15.14
C ASP A 122 6.16 6.30 -16.48
N ASP A 123 6.61 6.91 -17.58
CA ASP A 123 6.33 6.39 -18.92
C ASP A 123 7.04 5.05 -19.21
N ALA A 124 8.16 4.79 -18.52
CA ALA A 124 8.92 3.55 -18.68
C ALA A 124 8.24 2.34 -18.04
N SER A 125 7.29 2.56 -17.12
CA SER A 125 6.52 1.51 -16.44
C SER A 125 5.57 0.73 -17.35
N GLY A 126 5.22 1.26 -18.52
CA GLY A 126 4.58 0.55 -19.63
C GLY A 126 3.42 -0.39 -19.22
N ALA A 127 3.64 -1.70 -19.39
CA ALA A 127 2.63 -2.72 -19.15
C ALA A 127 2.16 -2.80 -17.69
N GLU A 128 3.05 -2.60 -16.71
CA GLU A 128 2.69 -2.65 -15.29
C GLU A 128 1.78 -1.46 -14.92
N SER A 129 2.09 -0.26 -15.42
CA SER A 129 1.25 0.92 -15.25
C SER A 129 -0.14 0.72 -15.86
N ALA A 130 -0.23 0.16 -17.07
CA ALA A 130 -1.51 -0.13 -17.73
C ALA A 130 -2.35 -1.15 -16.94
N ARG A 131 -1.74 -2.22 -16.42
CA ARG A 131 -2.42 -3.22 -15.59
C ARG A 131 -2.93 -2.63 -14.27
N MET A 132 -2.16 -1.74 -13.68
CA MET A 132 -2.51 -1.04 -12.44
C MET A 132 -3.67 -0.07 -12.66
N ALA A 133 -3.67 0.70 -13.77
CA ALA A 133 -4.72 1.62 -14.14
C ALA A 133 -6.05 0.92 -14.51
N ASP A 134 -5.98 -0.29 -15.05
CA ASP A 134 -7.16 -1.09 -15.37
C ASP A 134 -7.94 -1.53 -14.12
N HIS A 135 -7.25 -1.96 -13.09
CA HIS A 135 -7.91 -2.46 -11.88
C HIS A 135 -6.97 -2.55 -10.67
N PHE A 136 -7.27 -1.82 -9.60
CA PHE A 136 -6.55 -1.84 -8.32
C PHE A 136 -7.43 -2.41 -7.18
N PRO A 137 -7.62 -3.76 -7.11
CA PRO A 137 -8.54 -4.39 -6.17
C PRO A 137 -8.03 -4.39 -4.73
N THR A 138 -8.87 -4.84 -3.79
CA THR A 138 -8.47 -5.04 -2.39
C THR A 138 -7.26 -5.98 -2.30
N GLY A 139 -6.26 -5.57 -1.51
CA GLY A 139 -4.99 -6.27 -1.37
C GLY A 139 -4.03 -6.09 -2.54
N ALA A 140 -4.37 -5.31 -3.58
CA ALA A 140 -3.41 -4.99 -4.63
C ALA A 140 -2.20 -4.28 -4.05
N LEU A 141 -1.02 -4.66 -4.54
CA LEU A 141 0.28 -4.11 -4.18
C LEU A 141 0.97 -3.58 -5.43
N ALA A 142 1.37 -2.32 -5.38
CA ALA A 142 2.29 -1.72 -6.34
C ALA A 142 3.57 -1.29 -5.63
N VAL A 143 4.72 -1.50 -6.28
CA VAL A 143 6.02 -1.11 -5.76
C VAL A 143 6.69 -0.16 -6.74
N PHE A 144 7.04 1.02 -6.25
CA PHE A 144 7.69 2.08 -7.01
C PHE A 144 9.12 2.28 -6.54
N GLU A 145 9.99 2.56 -7.47
CA GLU A 145 11.34 3.05 -7.22
C GLU A 145 11.50 4.46 -7.78
N PHE A 146 12.14 5.33 -6.97
CA PHE A 146 12.40 6.72 -7.30
C PHE A 146 13.89 7.00 -7.19
N ASP A 147 14.47 7.58 -8.24
CA ASP A 147 15.87 8.06 -8.21
C ASP A 147 15.94 9.45 -7.57
N ILE A 148 15.62 9.51 -6.28
CA ILE A 148 15.60 10.72 -5.45
C ILE A 148 16.30 10.45 -4.10
N ALA A 149 16.74 11.55 -3.46
CA ALA A 149 17.29 11.52 -2.10
C ALA A 149 16.22 11.84 -1.03
N HIS A 150 15.25 12.67 -1.37
CA HIS A 150 14.27 13.19 -0.41
C HIS A 150 12.85 12.87 -0.84
N TRP A 151 12.00 12.44 0.10
CA TRP A 151 10.59 12.13 -0.16
C TRP A 151 9.78 13.32 -0.68
N LYS A 152 10.14 14.54 -0.30
CA LYS A 152 9.53 15.78 -0.82
C LYS A 152 9.71 15.97 -2.33
N ASP A 153 10.64 15.25 -2.96
CA ASP A 153 10.92 15.35 -4.39
C ASP A 153 10.07 14.37 -5.24
N VAL A 154 9.27 13.53 -4.58
CA VAL A 154 8.27 12.67 -5.27
C VAL A 154 7.25 13.56 -5.97
N LYS A 155 6.96 13.26 -7.23
CA LYS A 155 5.99 13.98 -8.06
C LYS A 155 5.33 13.03 -9.07
N ASP A 156 4.31 13.52 -9.74
CA ASP A 156 3.67 12.78 -10.82
C ASP A 156 4.69 12.33 -11.87
N ARG A 157 4.50 11.11 -12.36
CA ARG A 157 5.31 10.47 -13.41
C ARG A 157 6.81 10.34 -13.05
N SER A 158 7.15 10.29 -11.76
CA SER A 158 8.54 10.16 -11.31
C SER A 158 8.91 8.79 -10.75
N GLY A 159 7.93 7.93 -10.54
CA GLY A 159 8.11 6.59 -9.96
C GLY A 159 8.10 5.49 -11.01
N HIS A 160 9.17 4.71 -11.06
CA HIS A 160 9.20 3.50 -11.88
C HIS A 160 8.42 2.37 -11.18
N VAL A 161 7.40 1.83 -11.84
CA VAL A 161 6.64 0.67 -11.33
C VAL A 161 7.47 -0.59 -11.55
N CYS A 162 8.18 -1.04 -10.55
CA CYS A 162 8.96 -2.28 -10.63
C CYS A 162 8.12 -3.53 -10.35
N PHE A 163 6.93 -3.36 -9.75
CA PHE A 163 6.00 -4.47 -9.52
C PHE A 163 4.56 -3.97 -9.37
N TYR A 164 3.62 -4.72 -9.93
CA TYR A 164 2.20 -4.65 -9.62
C TYR A 164 1.60 -6.05 -9.55
N GLY A 165 0.87 -6.35 -8.46
CA GLY A 165 0.26 -7.65 -8.28
C GLY A 165 -1.04 -7.62 -7.47
N LYS A 166 -1.91 -8.59 -7.78
CA LYS A 166 -3.21 -8.82 -7.12
C LYS A 166 -3.09 -10.09 -6.28
N PRO A 167 -3.57 -10.13 -5.03
CA PRO A 167 -3.43 -11.31 -4.16
C PRO A 167 -3.93 -12.60 -4.82
N ARG A 168 -5.05 -12.53 -5.52
CA ARG A 168 -5.63 -13.69 -6.21
C ARG A 168 -4.66 -14.34 -7.19
N ASP A 169 -3.97 -13.51 -7.99
CA ASP A 169 -3.08 -14.00 -9.03
C ASP A 169 -1.76 -14.50 -8.42
N LEU A 170 -1.26 -13.77 -7.42
CA LEU A 170 -0.02 -14.12 -6.70
C LEU A 170 -0.18 -15.44 -5.92
N MET A 171 -1.30 -15.61 -5.23
CA MET A 171 -1.57 -16.85 -4.46
C MET A 171 -1.82 -18.05 -5.35
N ALA A 172 -2.31 -17.86 -6.58
CA ALA A 172 -2.52 -18.95 -7.55
C ALA A 172 -1.22 -19.44 -8.18
N GLY A 173 -0.17 -18.58 -8.21
CA GLY A 173 1.16 -18.90 -8.74
C GLY A 173 2.20 -19.30 -7.68
N ALA A 174 1.77 -19.37 -6.42
CA ALA A 174 2.65 -19.69 -5.29
C ALA A 174 2.71 -21.19 -4.99
#